data_f6b109740af91f74e158a456727c1342
#
_entry.id   f6b109740af91f74e158a456727c1342
#
_cell.length_a   1.000
_cell.length_b   1.000
_cell.length_c   1.000
_cell.angle_alpha   90.00
_cell.angle_beta   90.00
_cell.angle_gamma   90.00
#
_symmetry.space_group_name_H-M   'P 1'
#
loop_
_entity.id
_entity.type
_entity.pdbx_description
1 polymer ?
#
loop_
_entity_poly.entity_id
_entity_poly.type
_entity_poly.pdbx_seq_one_letter_code
_entity_poly.pdbx_strand_id
1 'polypeptide(L)'
;MVKRGLALLLVGLLGGCMQATLAPSSNASLTSRDRQLLAHARYAQATIPETYRRHIVDYTRKEQPGTILVDTNSKYLYYVLPGGKAIRYGVTVGEEALAWSGIATVGKTAEWPDWIPTAEIQARLGPYPKRVAGGPDNPLGARALYLYEGNKDTLYRIHGTNQPEYI
;
A
#
# COMPACT_ATOMS: atom_id res chain seq x y z
N MET A 1 22.32 -63.77 -21.32
CA MET A 1 21.58 -62.57 -21.74
C MET A 1 21.08 -61.80 -20.51
N VAL A 2 21.75 -60.74 -20.15
CA VAL A 2 21.43 -59.93 -18.96
C VAL A 2 20.73 -58.65 -19.47
N LYS A 3 19.45 -58.45 -19.21
CA LYS A 3 18.69 -57.23 -19.52
C LYS A 3 18.98 -56.21 -18.40
N ARG A 4 19.65 -55.10 -18.76
CA ARG A 4 19.84 -53.94 -17.89
C ARG A 4 18.61 -53.06 -18.03
N GLY A 5 17.84 -52.93 -16.93
CA GLY A 5 16.72 -51.98 -16.80
C GLY A 5 17.29 -50.61 -16.47
N LEU A 6 16.99 -49.62 -17.32
CA LEU A 6 17.31 -48.20 -17.10
C LEU A 6 16.20 -47.57 -16.25
N ALA A 7 16.50 -47.27 -15.01
CA ALA A 7 15.58 -46.51 -14.14
C ALA A 7 15.69 -45.02 -14.44
N LEU A 8 14.66 -44.43 -15.01
CA LEU A 8 14.53 -42.98 -15.21
C LEU A 8 14.15 -42.33 -13.85
N LEU A 9 15.09 -41.61 -13.25
CA LEU A 9 14.81 -40.75 -12.10
C LEU A 9 14.15 -39.46 -12.61
N LEU A 10 12.85 -39.30 -12.37
CA LEU A 10 12.14 -38.04 -12.58
C LEU A 10 12.47 -37.12 -11.41
N VAL A 11 13.38 -36.17 -11.60
CA VAL A 11 13.62 -35.06 -10.66
C VAL A 11 12.52 -34.03 -10.87
N GLY A 12 11.52 -34.05 -10.02
CA GLY A 12 10.49 -33.01 -9.95
C GLY A 12 11.09 -31.69 -9.47
N LEU A 13 11.28 -30.74 -10.37
CA LEU A 13 11.58 -29.35 -10.04
C LEU A 13 10.34 -28.73 -9.38
N LEU A 14 10.29 -28.71 -8.06
CA LEU A 14 9.37 -27.86 -7.31
C LEU A 14 9.83 -26.39 -7.48
N GLY A 15 9.31 -25.74 -8.51
CA GLY A 15 9.45 -24.31 -8.71
C GLY A 15 8.67 -23.57 -7.63
N GLY A 16 9.25 -23.41 -6.45
CA GLY A 16 8.74 -22.49 -5.46
C GLY A 16 8.82 -21.06 -6.04
N CYS A 17 7.66 -20.42 -6.25
CA CYS A 17 7.61 -18.99 -6.54
C CYS A 17 8.19 -18.24 -5.34
N MET A 18 9.49 -17.96 -5.33
CA MET A 18 10.09 -17.02 -4.40
C MET A 18 9.60 -15.62 -4.76
N GLN A 19 8.57 -15.16 -4.02
CA GLN A 19 8.18 -13.76 -4.06
C GLN A 19 9.32 -12.95 -3.44
N ALA A 20 9.94 -12.10 -4.27
CA ALA A 20 11.00 -11.23 -3.76
C ALA A 20 10.37 -10.14 -2.87
N THR A 21 10.67 -10.20 -1.57
CA THR A 21 10.34 -9.11 -0.65
C THR A 21 11.19 -7.90 -1.01
N LEU A 22 10.53 -6.78 -1.32
CA LEU A 22 11.24 -5.52 -1.47
C LEU A 22 11.72 -5.07 -0.10
N ALA A 23 13.03 -4.87 0.02
CA ALA A 23 13.59 -4.23 1.21
C ALA A 23 12.82 -2.92 1.50
N PRO A 24 12.64 -2.54 2.77
CA PRO A 24 12.17 -1.21 3.12
C PRO A 24 12.98 -0.19 2.34
N SER A 25 12.33 0.87 1.83
CA SER A 25 13.06 1.96 1.16
C SER A 25 14.25 2.34 2.03
N SER A 26 15.44 2.33 1.47
CA SER A 26 16.64 2.69 2.22
C SER A 26 16.46 4.10 2.79
N ASN A 27 16.98 4.36 3.99
CA ASN A 27 16.96 5.71 4.59
C ASN A 27 17.59 6.78 3.67
N ALA A 28 18.34 6.38 2.65
CA ALA A 28 18.88 7.25 1.62
C ALA A 28 17.81 7.94 0.76
N SER A 29 16.62 7.36 0.61
CA SER A 29 15.50 7.97 -0.12
C SER A 29 14.67 8.95 0.72
N LEU A 30 14.90 9.02 2.01
CA LEU A 30 14.18 9.91 2.92
C LEU A 30 14.75 11.33 2.88
N THR A 31 13.87 12.33 2.82
CA THR A 31 14.28 13.74 2.98
C THR A 31 14.77 14.00 4.41
N SER A 32 15.43 15.14 4.61
CA SER A 32 15.82 15.54 5.98
C SER A 32 14.62 15.71 6.90
N ARG A 33 13.50 16.23 6.35
CA ARG A 33 12.23 16.35 7.06
C ARG A 33 11.67 14.97 7.45
N ASP A 34 11.70 14.00 6.53
CA ASP A 34 11.25 12.63 6.81
C ASP A 34 12.05 12.03 7.97
N ARG A 35 13.38 12.12 7.92
CA ARG A 35 14.24 11.59 8.98
C ARG A 35 13.94 12.23 10.35
N GLN A 36 13.77 13.54 10.37
CA GLN A 36 13.46 14.27 11.60
C GLN A 36 12.12 13.86 12.21
N LEU A 37 11.07 13.78 11.39
CA LEU A 37 9.72 13.43 11.85
C LEU A 37 9.62 11.96 12.25
N LEU A 38 10.24 11.05 11.49
CA LEU A 38 10.20 9.61 11.76
C LEU A 38 11.05 9.19 12.97
N ALA A 39 12.08 9.96 13.33
CA ALA A 39 12.93 9.65 14.48
C ALA A 39 12.15 9.53 15.80
N HIS A 40 11.01 10.20 15.92
CA HIS A 40 10.17 10.24 17.11
C HIS A 40 8.78 9.61 16.88
N ALA A 41 8.57 8.94 15.76
CA ALA A 41 7.30 8.30 15.45
C ALA A 41 7.04 7.11 16.41
N ARG A 42 5.89 7.10 17.07
CA ARG A 42 5.49 6.01 17.98
C ARG A 42 5.42 4.64 17.30
N TYR A 43 5.14 4.63 16.00
CA TYR A 43 5.06 3.43 15.16
C TYR A 43 6.41 2.98 14.57
N ALA A 44 7.54 3.61 14.96
CA ALA A 44 8.86 3.22 14.47
C ALA A 44 9.23 1.76 14.77
N GLN A 45 8.62 1.18 15.82
CA GLN A 45 8.79 -0.21 16.24
C GLN A 45 7.65 -1.13 15.79
N ALA A 46 6.67 -0.62 15.04
CA ALA A 46 5.53 -1.43 14.60
C ALA A 46 5.98 -2.54 13.65
N THR A 47 5.45 -3.74 13.86
CA THR A 47 5.71 -4.90 13.02
C THR A 47 4.50 -5.18 12.12
N ILE A 48 4.71 -5.12 10.82
CA ILE A 48 3.70 -5.50 9.83
C ILE A 48 3.86 -7.00 9.53
N PRO A 49 2.79 -7.81 9.59
CA PRO A 49 2.84 -9.22 9.21
C PRO A 49 3.42 -9.39 7.81
N GLU A 50 4.22 -10.44 7.59
CA GLU A 50 4.96 -10.66 6.33
C GLU A 50 4.02 -10.65 5.11
N THR A 51 2.82 -11.22 5.23
CA THR A 51 1.82 -11.26 4.15
C THR A 51 1.37 -9.87 3.67
N TYR A 52 1.42 -8.87 4.55
CA TYR A 52 1.02 -7.49 4.25
C TYR A 52 2.19 -6.56 3.94
N ARG A 53 3.43 -7.05 4.05
CA ARG A 53 4.58 -6.28 3.61
C ARG A 53 4.57 -6.08 2.10
N ARG A 54 5.35 -5.15 1.65
CA ARG A 54 5.52 -4.81 0.25
C ARG A 54 6.28 -5.91 -0.50
N HIS A 55 5.65 -6.51 -1.52
CA HIS A 55 6.23 -7.56 -2.37
C HIS A 55 6.09 -7.23 -3.84
N ILE A 56 7.05 -7.67 -4.66
CA ILE A 56 6.85 -7.80 -6.10
C ILE A 56 6.17 -9.15 -6.33
N VAL A 57 5.04 -9.10 -7.04
CA VAL A 57 4.23 -10.27 -7.37
C VAL A 57 3.98 -10.36 -8.88
N ASP A 58 3.65 -11.55 -9.36
CA ASP A 58 3.11 -11.72 -10.71
C ASP A 58 1.74 -11.05 -10.82
N TYR A 59 1.50 -10.36 -11.95
CA TYR A 59 0.28 -9.63 -12.20
C TYR A 59 -0.26 -9.99 -13.58
N THR A 60 -1.32 -10.78 -13.61
CA THR A 60 -1.92 -11.34 -14.84
C THR A 60 -3.18 -10.61 -15.30
N ARG A 61 -3.58 -9.54 -14.58
CA ARG A 61 -4.73 -8.71 -14.94
C ARG A 61 -4.36 -7.73 -16.08
N LYS A 62 -5.37 -7.01 -16.62
CA LYS A 62 -5.23 -6.23 -17.86
C LYS A 62 -4.84 -4.76 -17.67
N GLU A 63 -4.73 -4.29 -16.44
CA GLU A 63 -4.44 -2.90 -16.14
C GLU A 63 -3.04 -2.53 -16.64
N GLN A 64 -2.93 -1.32 -17.17
CA GLN A 64 -1.68 -0.82 -17.73
C GLN A 64 -0.65 -0.49 -16.63
N PRO A 65 0.66 -0.61 -16.93
CA PRO A 65 1.70 -0.12 -16.03
C PRO A 65 1.46 1.32 -15.59
N GLY A 66 1.68 1.61 -14.29
CA GLY A 66 1.37 2.89 -13.67
C GLY A 66 -0.01 2.96 -13.02
N THR A 67 -0.88 1.97 -13.28
CA THR A 67 -2.18 1.88 -12.60
C THR A 67 -2.00 1.46 -11.13
N ILE A 68 -2.81 2.06 -10.26
CA ILE A 68 -3.01 1.59 -8.88
C ILE A 68 -4.36 0.90 -8.82
N LEU A 69 -4.37 -0.39 -8.47
CA LEU A 69 -5.59 -1.16 -8.20
C LEU A 69 -5.72 -1.38 -6.69
N VAL A 70 -6.85 -1.01 -6.11
CA VAL A 70 -7.19 -1.31 -4.73
C VAL A 70 -8.25 -2.41 -4.70
N ASP A 71 -7.89 -3.56 -4.14
CA ASP A 71 -8.80 -4.66 -3.88
C ASP A 71 -9.22 -4.62 -2.40
N THR A 72 -10.40 -4.04 -2.16
CA THR A 72 -10.92 -3.83 -0.81
C THR A 72 -11.27 -5.13 -0.11
N ASN A 73 -11.63 -6.18 -0.86
CA ASN A 73 -11.99 -7.48 -0.29
C ASN A 73 -10.77 -8.23 0.23
N SER A 74 -9.70 -8.26 -0.56
CA SER A 74 -8.44 -8.92 -0.18
C SER A 74 -7.54 -8.04 0.69
N LYS A 75 -7.88 -6.75 0.83
CA LYS A 75 -7.09 -5.73 1.55
C LYS A 75 -5.68 -5.56 0.98
N TYR A 76 -5.57 -5.55 -0.34
CA TYR A 76 -4.33 -5.30 -1.05
C TYR A 76 -4.46 -4.15 -2.04
N LEU A 77 -3.38 -3.40 -2.17
CA LEU A 77 -3.15 -2.44 -3.24
C LEU A 77 -2.05 -2.98 -4.14
N TYR A 78 -2.25 -2.86 -5.45
CA TYR A 78 -1.29 -3.24 -6.47
C TYR A 78 -0.87 -2.01 -7.28
N TYR A 79 0.41 -1.71 -7.31
CA TYR A 79 0.98 -0.76 -8.27
C TYR A 79 1.54 -1.55 -9.44
N VAL A 80 0.89 -1.43 -10.60
CA VAL A 80 1.19 -2.22 -11.79
C VAL A 80 2.50 -1.77 -12.42
N LEU A 81 3.38 -2.73 -12.66
CA LEU A 81 4.68 -2.54 -13.29
C LEU A 81 4.67 -3.14 -14.71
N PRO A 82 5.65 -2.76 -15.57
CA PRO A 82 5.90 -3.46 -16.82
C PRO A 82 6.24 -4.95 -16.59
N GLY A 83 6.07 -5.78 -17.64
CA GLY A 83 6.50 -7.18 -17.64
C GLY A 83 5.64 -8.11 -16.79
N GLY A 84 4.34 -7.80 -16.63
CA GLY A 84 3.41 -8.68 -15.92
C GLY A 84 3.70 -8.79 -14.42
N LYS A 85 4.18 -7.72 -13.82
CA LYS A 85 4.50 -7.62 -12.39
C LYS A 85 3.70 -6.49 -11.75
N ALA A 86 3.57 -6.54 -10.42
CA ALA A 86 3.08 -5.42 -9.62
C ALA A 86 3.79 -5.38 -8.27
N ILE A 87 3.85 -4.20 -7.68
CA ILE A 87 4.18 -4.08 -6.25
C ILE A 87 2.86 -4.19 -5.49
N ARG A 88 2.76 -5.19 -4.62
CA ARG A 88 1.62 -5.40 -3.73
C ARG A 88 1.91 -4.84 -2.35
N TYR A 89 0.95 -4.15 -1.80
CA TYR A 89 0.96 -3.62 -0.43
C TYR A 89 -0.26 -4.13 0.33
N GLY A 90 -0.11 -4.53 1.59
CA GLY A 90 -1.24 -4.66 2.50
C GLY A 90 -1.81 -3.28 2.81
N VAL A 91 -3.14 -3.19 2.94
CA VAL A 91 -3.83 -1.93 3.23
C VAL A 91 -4.97 -2.14 4.21
N THR A 92 -5.28 -1.10 4.97
CA THR A 92 -6.58 -0.94 5.62
C THR A 92 -7.47 -0.09 4.73
N VAL A 93 -8.77 -0.34 4.77
CA VAL A 93 -9.77 0.39 3.99
C VAL A 93 -10.73 1.06 4.95
N GLY A 94 -10.88 2.39 4.85
CA GLY A 94 -11.83 3.15 5.66
C GLY A 94 -13.28 2.77 5.29
N GLU A 95 -14.20 2.91 6.26
CA GLU A 95 -15.61 2.53 6.07
C GLU A 95 -16.25 3.24 4.87
N GLU A 96 -15.99 4.53 4.71
CA GLU A 96 -16.51 5.32 3.60
C GLU A 96 -15.97 4.82 2.24
N ALA A 97 -14.73 4.33 2.22
CA ALA A 97 -14.11 3.82 1.01
C ALA A 97 -14.62 2.43 0.62
N LEU A 98 -15.21 1.66 1.54
CA LEU A 98 -15.84 0.37 1.22
C LEU A 98 -17.10 0.54 0.37
N ALA A 99 -17.79 1.65 0.48
CA ALA A 99 -18.99 1.96 -0.30
C ALA A 99 -18.67 2.51 -1.71
N TRP A 100 -17.42 2.87 -1.99
CA TRP A 100 -17.01 3.46 -3.27
C TRP A 100 -16.32 2.43 -4.17
N SER A 101 -16.74 2.39 -5.42
CA SER A 101 -16.05 1.68 -6.47
C SER A 101 -16.04 2.53 -7.74
N GLY A 102 -14.92 2.59 -8.45
CA GLY A 102 -14.82 3.42 -9.64
C GLY A 102 -13.39 3.57 -10.12
N ILE A 103 -13.21 4.48 -11.06
CA ILE A 103 -11.92 4.87 -11.62
C ILE A 103 -11.70 6.34 -11.30
N ALA A 104 -10.56 6.64 -10.69
CA ALA A 104 -10.17 8.00 -10.39
C ALA A 104 -8.73 8.25 -10.84
N THR A 105 -8.37 9.52 -10.99
CA THR A 105 -7.00 9.93 -11.32
C THR A 105 -6.32 10.49 -10.08
N VAL A 106 -5.03 10.19 -9.90
CA VAL A 106 -4.21 10.87 -8.90
C VAL A 106 -3.92 12.28 -9.41
N GLY A 107 -4.68 13.27 -8.96
CA GLY A 107 -4.57 14.67 -9.41
C GLY A 107 -3.61 15.49 -8.55
N LYS A 108 -3.29 15.03 -7.33
CA LYS A 108 -2.38 15.73 -6.42
C LYS A 108 -1.67 14.73 -5.50
N THR A 109 -0.42 15.03 -5.17
CA THR A 109 0.35 14.33 -4.14
C THR A 109 0.75 15.30 -3.03
N ALA A 110 0.91 14.79 -1.82
CA ALA A 110 1.39 15.61 -0.70
C ALA A 110 2.32 14.81 0.21
N GLU A 111 3.33 15.51 0.72
CA GLU A 111 4.22 15.04 1.77
C GLU A 111 3.79 15.63 3.10
N TRP A 112 3.66 14.76 4.11
CA TRP A 112 3.22 15.15 5.46
C TRP A 112 2.02 16.09 5.42
N PRO A 113 0.89 15.65 4.77
CA PRO A 113 -0.28 16.49 4.61
C PRO A 113 -0.95 16.80 5.94
N ASP A 114 -1.59 17.96 6.04
CA ASP A 114 -2.56 18.19 7.10
C ASP A 114 -3.77 17.29 6.91
N TRP A 115 -4.31 16.77 7.98
CA TRP A 115 -5.57 16.06 7.95
C TRP A 115 -6.72 16.98 8.42
N ILE A 116 -7.71 17.11 7.57
CA ILE A 116 -8.96 17.82 7.85
C ILE A 116 -10.06 16.79 7.69
N PRO A 117 -10.66 16.28 8.79
CA PRO A 117 -11.73 15.30 8.72
C PRO A 117 -12.94 15.87 7.99
N THR A 118 -13.58 15.06 7.14
CA THR A 118 -14.84 15.41 6.48
C THR A 118 -15.97 15.59 7.52
N ALA A 119 -17.08 16.19 7.11
CA ALA A 119 -18.25 16.35 7.99
C ALA A 119 -18.76 14.99 8.49
N GLU A 120 -18.76 13.95 7.62
CA GLU A 120 -19.16 12.59 7.98
C GLU A 120 -18.22 11.98 9.02
N ILE A 121 -16.91 12.12 8.85
CA ILE A 121 -15.91 11.65 9.81
C ILE A 121 -16.10 12.37 11.16
N GLN A 122 -16.31 13.68 11.14
CA GLN A 122 -16.56 14.46 12.37
C GLN A 122 -17.83 14.01 13.08
N ALA A 123 -18.90 13.74 12.33
CA ALA A 123 -20.15 13.25 12.89
C ALA A 123 -20.00 11.87 13.56
N ARG A 124 -19.17 10.99 12.98
CA ARG A 124 -18.91 9.63 13.48
C ARG A 124 -17.97 9.59 14.67
N LEU A 125 -16.89 10.37 14.62
CA LEU A 125 -15.85 10.35 15.66
C LEU A 125 -16.15 11.24 16.86
N GLY A 126 -17.18 12.12 16.78
CA GLY A 126 -17.50 13.08 17.83
C GLY A 126 -16.52 14.27 17.83
N PRO A 127 -16.27 14.90 18.99
CA PRO A 127 -15.44 16.11 19.09
C PRO A 127 -13.98 15.79 18.79
N TYR A 128 -13.63 15.82 17.52
CA TYR A 128 -12.28 15.63 17.02
C TYR A 128 -11.67 16.99 16.62
N PRO A 129 -10.34 17.16 16.62
CA PRO A 129 -9.73 18.37 16.12
C PRO A 129 -10.18 18.67 14.68
N LYS A 130 -10.55 19.90 14.41
CA LYS A 130 -10.91 20.33 13.03
C LYS A 130 -9.78 20.21 12.04
N ARG A 131 -8.53 20.14 12.53
CA ARG A 131 -7.31 19.95 11.76
C ARG A 131 -6.24 19.29 12.61
N VAL A 132 -5.55 18.31 12.05
CA VAL A 132 -4.31 17.75 12.59
C VAL A 132 -3.18 18.10 11.63
N ALA A 133 -2.16 18.79 12.14
CA ALA A 133 -1.00 19.17 11.32
C ALA A 133 -0.24 17.93 10.80
N GLY A 134 0.44 18.08 9.68
CA GLY A 134 1.28 17.04 9.11
C GLY A 134 2.42 16.64 10.04
N GLY A 135 2.52 15.35 10.35
CA GLY A 135 3.52 14.81 11.27
C GLY A 135 3.25 13.35 11.61
N PRO A 136 4.07 12.75 12.51
CA PRO A 136 3.96 11.32 12.84
C PRO A 136 2.66 10.94 13.55
N ASP A 137 1.97 11.86 14.20
CA ASP A 137 0.68 11.59 14.85
C ASP A 137 -0.53 11.81 13.93
N ASN A 138 -0.29 12.22 12.68
CA ASN A 138 -1.35 12.48 11.70
C ASN A 138 -1.82 11.18 11.06
N PRO A 139 -3.15 10.90 11.02
CA PRO A 139 -3.70 9.66 10.45
C PRO A 139 -3.34 9.43 8.97
N LEU A 140 -3.08 10.50 8.19
CA LEU A 140 -2.68 10.36 6.79
C LEU A 140 -1.23 9.90 6.60
N GLY A 141 -0.43 9.84 7.68
CA GLY A 141 0.97 9.47 7.60
C GLY A 141 1.81 10.43 6.75
N ALA A 142 2.92 9.90 6.22
CA ALA A 142 3.93 10.73 5.55
C ALA A 142 3.57 11.15 4.12
N ARG A 143 2.67 10.45 3.44
CA ARG A 143 2.34 10.68 2.01
C ARG A 143 0.86 10.47 1.77
N ALA A 144 0.28 11.29 0.90
CA ALA A 144 -1.09 11.11 0.41
C ALA A 144 -1.19 11.36 -1.10
N LEU A 145 -2.01 10.53 -1.76
CA LEU A 145 -2.44 10.67 -3.15
C LEU A 145 -3.92 11.06 -3.13
N TYR A 146 -4.24 12.20 -3.73
CA TYR A 146 -5.58 12.75 -3.80
C TYR A 146 -6.26 12.28 -5.08
N LEU A 147 -7.45 11.71 -4.96
CA LEU A 147 -8.16 11.08 -6.08
C LEU A 147 -9.22 12.03 -6.66
N TYR A 148 -9.25 12.13 -7.97
CA TYR A 148 -10.13 13.03 -8.73
C TYR A 148 -10.93 12.25 -9.77
N GLU A 149 -12.18 12.63 -9.96
CA GLU A 149 -13.00 12.30 -11.12
C GLU A 149 -13.14 13.55 -12.00
N GLY A 150 -12.44 13.55 -13.13
CA GLY A 150 -12.26 14.77 -13.90
C GLY A 150 -11.57 15.86 -13.07
N ASN A 151 -12.22 17.03 -12.92
CA ASN A 151 -11.72 18.13 -12.10
C ASN A 151 -12.27 18.15 -10.66
N LYS A 152 -13.10 17.16 -10.31
CA LYS A 152 -13.73 17.09 -8.99
C LYS A 152 -12.88 16.25 -8.03
N ASP A 153 -12.51 16.83 -6.89
CA ASP A 153 -11.92 16.08 -5.79
C ASP A 153 -12.97 15.14 -5.20
N THR A 154 -12.68 13.85 -5.20
CA THR A 154 -13.58 12.80 -4.67
C THR A 154 -13.62 12.76 -3.15
N LEU A 155 -12.72 13.47 -2.48
CA LEU A 155 -12.41 13.37 -1.06
C LEU A 155 -11.81 12.01 -0.63
N TYR A 156 -11.68 11.04 -1.53
CA TYR A 156 -10.93 9.81 -1.27
C TYR A 156 -9.43 10.01 -1.44
N ARG A 157 -8.67 9.30 -0.63
CA ARG A 157 -7.21 9.36 -0.58
C ARG A 157 -6.61 7.96 -0.47
N ILE A 158 -5.47 7.76 -1.13
CA ILE A 158 -4.56 6.68 -0.79
C ILE A 158 -3.43 7.34 0.00
N HIS A 159 -3.23 6.89 1.23
CA HIS A 159 -2.31 7.58 2.13
C HIS A 159 -1.57 6.60 3.04
N GLY A 160 -0.54 7.07 3.71
CA GLY A 160 0.14 6.36 4.76
C GLY A 160 -0.74 6.20 6.02
N THR A 161 -0.13 5.80 7.10
CA THR A 161 -0.81 5.66 8.39
C THR A 161 0.15 5.99 9.53
N ASN A 162 -0.41 6.42 10.64
CA ASN A 162 0.28 6.51 11.92
C ASN A 162 0.03 5.28 12.81
N GLN A 163 -0.67 4.27 12.29
CA GLN A 163 -1.05 3.03 12.98
C GLN A 163 -0.84 1.82 12.06
N PRO A 164 0.43 1.53 11.64
CA PRO A 164 0.71 0.45 10.69
C PRO A 164 0.43 -0.96 11.26
N GLU A 165 0.28 -1.10 12.56
CA GLU A 165 -0.09 -2.34 13.25
C GLU A 165 -1.51 -2.83 12.91
N TYR A 166 -2.34 -2.00 12.29
CA TYR A 166 -3.68 -2.38 11.85
C TYR A 166 -3.78 -2.79 10.37
N ILE A 167 -2.63 -2.87 9.70
CA ILE A 167 -2.56 -3.36 8.31
C ILE A 167 -2.63 -4.89 8.29
#